data_1b5aeac67ec50a3b7fe9b190dc74bbeb
#
_entry.id   1b5aeac67ec50a3b7fe9b190dc74bbeb
#
_cell.length_a   1.000
_cell.length_b   1.000
_cell.length_c   1.000
_cell.angle_alpha   90.00
_cell.angle_beta   90.00
_cell.angle_gamma   90.00
#
_symmetry.space_group_name_H-M   'P 1'
#
loop_
_entity.id
_entity.type
_entity.pdbx_description
1 polymer ?
#
loop_
_entity_poly.entity_id
_entity_poly.type
_entity_poly.pdbx_seq_one_letter_code
_entity_poly.pdbx_strand_id
1 'polypeptide(L)'
;MADSPLSGALEFAKMLAVGGFRLDPVESAPSIEDLRRLAQKRLPTMAFDIIDGASNHEITLEANTRDLREVRFRPRWLTDITSIDVSTTVDGMALDRPYVMGPLGLQRMIGGEGELGAVRAAGKANMPFTVSTASNWTMEELAAEATGPLWFQLYMYKSEEIVSTLLRRARAIGAEALVVTIDVPLNGKRYRDHRNGMSIPPRITPRNAVQALRHLGWTRAIMRPPAIGFRNLEDEIQGDNAVSHQEFVKKHLANLSLTWDSIAQVRRQWDGPIYLKGILTPEDALRARKVGVQGIYVSNHGGRQLDSSPSTISVLPSIVDAVGDDLTVVFDGGVRTGDDIVKALAVGADLVSIGRAWGYGNAAAGEKGVRRVLEILDEELELAMGQLGATSIPALDRSVVDYPEAWHGVGLHREPEPAAVTEEFTP
;
A
#
# COMPACT_ATOMS: atom_id res chain seq x y z
N MET A 1 -41.25 45.57 -5.77
CA MET A 1 -40.05 46.19 -6.39
C MET A 1 -39.32 45.06 -7.06
N ALA A 2 -39.27 45.03 -8.37
CA ALA A 2 -38.61 43.98 -9.13
C ALA A 2 -37.10 44.09 -8.96
N ASP A 3 -36.45 43.05 -8.46
CA ASP A 3 -35.00 42.98 -8.40
C ASP A 3 -34.42 43.16 -9.80
N SER A 4 -33.53 44.14 -9.96
CA SER A 4 -32.93 44.43 -11.25
C SER A 4 -32.01 43.27 -11.67
N PRO A 5 -31.89 42.95 -12.98
CA PRO A 5 -30.98 41.92 -13.48
C PRO A 5 -29.52 42.12 -13.04
N LEU A 6 -29.16 43.39 -12.72
CA LEU A 6 -27.84 43.77 -12.21
C LEU A 6 -27.61 43.33 -10.76
N SER A 7 -28.65 43.24 -9.91
CA SER A 7 -28.51 42.78 -8.52
C SER A 7 -28.25 41.23 -8.50
N GLY A 8 -28.93 40.48 -9.35
CA GLY A 8 -28.68 39.04 -9.51
C GLY A 8 -27.30 38.70 -10.06
N ALA A 9 -26.82 39.52 -11.03
CA ALA A 9 -25.46 39.32 -11.55
C ALA A 9 -24.39 39.68 -10.52
N LEU A 10 -24.62 40.69 -9.65
CA LEU A 10 -23.70 41.07 -8.58
C LEU A 10 -23.68 40.01 -7.47
N GLU A 11 -24.83 39.46 -7.10
CA GLU A 11 -24.93 38.33 -6.12
C GLU A 11 -24.27 37.08 -6.67
N PHE A 12 -24.46 36.74 -7.95
CA PHE A 12 -23.78 35.64 -8.61
C PHE A 12 -22.25 35.86 -8.67
N ALA A 13 -21.80 37.07 -8.98
CA ALA A 13 -20.38 37.44 -8.96
C ALA A 13 -19.77 37.34 -7.54
N LYS A 14 -20.51 37.74 -6.50
CA LYS A 14 -20.10 37.55 -5.10
C LYS A 14 -20.04 36.07 -4.73
N MET A 15 -21.01 35.28 -5.15
CA MET A 15 -21.01 33.84 -4.93
C MET A 15 -19.81 33.13 -5.60
N LEU A 16 -19.47 33.51 -6.83
CA LEU A 16 -18.27 33.07 -7.53
C LEU A 16 -16.97 33.52 -6.82
N ALA A 17 -16.96 34.74 -6.27
CA ALA A 17 -15.81 35.25 -5.51
C ALA A 17 -15.63 34.55 -4.15
N VAL A 18 -16.72 34.17 -3.48
CA VAL A 18 -16.70 33.42 -2.21
C VAL A 18 -16.35 31.96 -2.46
N GLY A 19 -16.79 31.38 -3.59
CA GLY A 19 -16.42 30.01 -3.98
C GLY A 19 -14.94 29.82 -4.35
N GLY A 20 -14.20 30.94 -4.53
CA GLY A 20 -12.79 30.97 -4.86
C GLY A 20 -12.44 30.19 -6.14
N PHE A 21 -11.79 30.80 -7.10
CA PHE A 21 -11.11 30.05 -8.17
C PHE A 21 -9.98 29.23 -7.49
N ARG A 22 -10.19 27.98 -7.19
CA ARG A 22 -9.11 27.08 -6.77
C ARG A 22 -8.21 26.90 -8.00
N LEU A 23 -7.16 27.68 -8.07
CA LEU A 23 -6.16 27.63 -9.16
C LEU A 23 -5.22 26.42 -9.01
N ASP A 24 -5.21 25.76 -7.84
CA ASP A 24 -4.34 24.62 -7.59
C ASP A 24 -5.07 23.29 -7.87
N PRO A 25 -4.68 22.59 -8.95
CA PRO A 25 -5.37 21.36 -9.36
C PRO A 25 -5.20 20.19 -8.36
N VAL A 26 -4.21 20.25 -7.46
CA VAL A 26 -4.01 19.22 -6.43
C VAL A 26 -5.00 19.42 -5.28
N GLU A 27 -5.10 20.64 -4.76
CA GLU A 27 -6.04 20.95 -3.66
C GLU A 27 -7.50 20.84 -4.10
N SER A 28 -7.77 21.11 -5.38
CA SER A 28 -9.12 20.99 -5.94
C SER A 28 -9.44 19.58 -6.47
N ALA A 29 -8.51 18.63 -6.43
CA ALA A 29 -8.76 17.25 -6.85
C ALA A 29 -9.83 16.63 -5.95
N PRO A 30 -11.00 16.23 -6.49
CA PRO A 30 -12.07 15.66 -5.69
C PRO A 30 -11.85 14.18 -5.39
N SER A 31 -10.95 13.50 -6.10
CA SER A 31 -10.73 12.07 -5.97
C SER A 31 -9.27 11.67 -6.18
N ILE A 32 -8.92 10.47 -5.72
CA ILE A 32 -7.60 9.86 -5.98
C ILE A 32 -7.37 9.63 -7.48
N GLU A 33 -8.43 9.36 -8.25
CA GLU A 33 -8.31 9.22 -9.71
C GLU A 33 -7.91 10.54 -10.39
N ASP A 34 -8.33 11.69 -9.86
CA ASP A 34 -7.87 12.98 -10.36
C ASP A 34 -6.39 13.22 -10.08
N LEU A 35 -5.91 12.83 -8.88
CA LEU A 35 -4.48 12.86 -8.55
C LEU A 35 -3.68 11.89 -9.44
N ARG A 36 -4.24 10.70 -9.75
CA ARG A 36 -3.64 9.75 -10.71
C ARG A 36 -3.49 10.39 -12.09
N ARG A 37 -4.51 11.08 -12.59
CA ARG A 37 -4.46 11.81 -13.87
C ARG A 37 -3.43 12.94 -13.85
N LEU A 38 -3.30 13.67 -12.73
CA LEU A 38 -2.26 14.69 -12.57
C LEU A 38 -0.86 14.05 -12.57
N ALA A 39 -0.65 12.95 -11.87
CA ALA A 39 0.58 12.16 -11.89
C ALA A 39 0.94 11.70 -13.31
N GLN A 40 -0.04 11.18 -14.06
CA GLN A 40 0.16 10.74 -15.45
C GLN A 40 0.59 11.87 -16.39
N LYS A 41 0.06 13.09 -16.20
CA LYS A 41 0.47 14.27 -16.97
C LYS A 41 1.86 14.76 -16.60
N ARG A 42 2.28 14.58 -15.34
CA ARG A 42 3.55 15.09 -14.81
C ARG A 42 4.74 14.16 -15.10
N LEU A 43 4.49 12.87 -15.22
CA LEU A 43 5.54 11.87 -15.34
C LEU A 43 5.72 11.38 -16.78
N PRO A 44 6.96 11.05 -17.21
CA PRO A 44 7.13 10.25 -18.40
C PRO A 44 6.51 8.88 -18.20
N THR A 45 6.04 8.25 -19.28
CA THR A 45 5.32 6.96 -19.24
C THR A 45 6.07 5.90 -18.45
N MET A 46 7.39 5.80 -18.61
CA MET A 46 8.18 4.82 -17.88
C MET A 46 8.15 5.01 -16.36
N ALA A 47 8.12 6.24 -15.88
CA ALA A 47 8.04 6.54 -14.45
C ALA A 47 6.61 6.33 -13.92
N PHE A 48 5.59 6.70 -14.71
CA PHE A 48 4.20 6.47 -14.35
C PHE A 48 3.87 4.98 -14.25
N ASP A 49 4.35 4.16 -15.19
CA ASP A 49 4.09 2.72 -15.19
C ASP A 49 4.70 1.98 -13.99
N ILE A 50 5.78 2.52 -13.37
CA ILE A 50 6.34 1.95 -12.14
C ILE A 50 5.29 1.86 -11.04
N ILE A 51 4.47 2.89 -10.88
CA ILE A 51 3.45 2.91 -9.83
C ILE A 51 2.10 2.38 -10.31
N ASP A 52 1.71 2.68 -11.55
CA ASP A 52 0.40 2.36 -12.09
C ASP A 52 0.30 0.90 -12.57
N GLY A 53 1.39 0.35 -13.10
CA GLY A 53 1.44 -0.97 -13.70
C GLY A 53 1.42 -2.14 -12.71
N ALA A 54 1.15 -3.34 -13.26
CA ALA A 54 1.18 -4.62 -12.55
C ALA A 54 1.85 -5.72 -13.38
N SER A 55 1.79 -6.95 -12.93
CA SER A 55 2.38 -8.11 -13.61
C SER A 55 1.56 -8.54 -14.82
N ASN A 56 2.25 -9.06 -15.83
CA ASN A 56 1.75 -9.70 -17.03
C ASN A 56 0.60 -8.91 -17.70
N HIS A 57 -0.62 -9.45 -17.69
CA HIS A 57 -1.83 -8.87 -18.31
C HIS A 57 -2.65 -8.01 -17.34
N GLU A 58 -2.19 -7.86 -16.08
CA GLU A 58 -2.82 -7.02 -15.05
C GLU A 58 -4.21 -7.50 -14.61
N ILE A 59 -4.50 -8.79 -14.79
CA ILE A 59 -5.78 -9.41 -14.41
C ILE A 59 -6.04 -9.23 -12.91
N THR A 60 -5.03 -9.50 -12.06
CA THR A 60 -5.15 -9.32 -10.61
C THR A 60 -5.33 -7.85 -10.21
N LEU A 61 -4.66 -6.92 -10.91
CA LEU A 61 -4.84 -5.49 -10.68
C LEU A 61 -6.29 -5.06 -10.95
N GLU A 62 -6.85 -5.50 -12.08
CA GLU A 62 -8.24 -5.22 -12.45
C GLU A 62 -9.22 -5.88 -11.48
N ALA A 63 -8.98 -7.14 -11.10
CA ALA A 63 -9.79 -7.85 -10.13
C ALA A 63 -9.84 -7.14 -8.78
N ASN A 64 -8.72 -6.66 -8.25
CA ASN A 64 -8.66 -5.92 -6.98
C ASN A 64 -9.61 -4.71 -6.95
N THR A 65 -9.73 -3.98 -8.06
CA THR A 65 -10.61 -2.79 -8.11
C THR A 65 -12.03 -3.12 -8.51
N ARG A 66 -12.23 -4.11 -9.37
CA ARG A 66 -13.55 -4.58 -9.81
C ARG A 66 -14.31 -5.21 -8.65
N ASP A 67 -13.67 -6.11 -7.91
CA ASP A 67 -14.32 -6.91 -6.90
C ASP A 67 -14.66 -6.07 -5.65
N LEU A 68 -13.88 -5.02 -5.32
CA LEU A 68 -14.28 -4.03 -4.32
C LEU A 68 -15.61 -3.32 -4.68
N ARG A 69 -15.94 -3.19 -5.98
CA ARG A 69 -17.21 -2.63 -6.43
C ARG A 69 -18.38 -3.62 -6.32
N GLU A 70 -18.10 -4.93 -6.25
CA GLU A 70 -19.12 -5.95 -6.00
C GLU A 70 -19.60 -5.95 -4.54
N VAL A 71 -18.80 -5.44 -3.60
CA VAL A 71 -19.24 -5.21 -2.23
C VAL A 71 -20.15 -3.99 -2.21
N ARG A 72 -21.38 -4.17 -1.76
CA ARG A 72 -22.42 -3.15 -1.73
C ARG A 72 -22.81 -2.83 -0.31
N PHE A 73 -23.11 -1.57 -0.03
CA PHE A 73 -23.56 -1.12 1.26
C PHE A 73 -25.04 -1.44 1.51
N ARG A 74 -25.36 -1.71 2.77
CA ARG A 74 -26.73 -1.89 3.31
C ARG A 74 -27.00 -0.79 4.35
N PRO A 75 -27.39 0.42 3.90
CA PRO A 75 -27.51 1.57 4.80
C PRO A 75 -28.65 1.38 5.81
N ARG A 76 -28.41 1.91 7.03
CA ARG A 76 -29.40 1.99 8.11
C ARG A 76 -29.67 3.45 8.43
N TRP A 77 -30.85 3.92 8.08
CA TRP A 77 -31.26 5.29 8.28
C TRP A 77 -31.82 5.54 9.67
N LEU A 78 -31.92 6.80 10.08
CA LEU A 78 -32.47 7.28 11.35
C LEU A 78 -31.63 6.88 12.58
N THR A 79 -30.34 6.73 12.38
CA THR A 79 -29.34 6.61 13.46
C THR A 79 -28.80 8.01 13.79
N ASP A 80 -28.57 8.32 15.06
CA ASP A 80 -27.91 9.55 15.48
C ASP A 80 -26.43 9.49 15.10
N ILE A 81 -26.02 10.35 14.17
CA ILE A 81 -24.66 10.45 13.62
C ILE A 81 -24.00 11.81 13.96
N THR A 82 -24.43 12.46 15.04
CA THR A 82 -23.85 13.74 15.48
C THR A 82 -22.37 13.65 15.82
N SER A 83 -21.87 12.44 16.09
CA SER A 83 -20.44 12.15 16.32
C SER A 83 -20.09 10.83 15.69
N ILE A 84 -19.04 10.81 14.87
CA ILE A 84 -18.48 9.62 14.26
C ILE A 84 -17.03 9.50 14.72
N ASP A 85 -16.69 8.36 15.31
CA ASP A 85 -15.32 8.04 15.75
C ASP A 85 -14.70 7.04 14.78
N VAL A 86 -13.69 7.49 14.03
CA VAL A 86 -12.92 6.68 13.07
C VAL A 86 -11.64 6.10 13.67
N SER A 87 -11.39 6.37 14.95
CA SER A 87 -10.21 5.82 15.64
C SER A 87 -10.35 4.32 15.91
N THR A 88 -9.21 3.65 16.07
CA THR A 88 -9.14 2.23 16.40
C THR A 88 -7.92 1.92 17.24
N THR A 89 -7.90 0.75 17.88
CA THR A 89 -6.73 0.25 18.60
C THR A 89 -6.40 -1.14 18.08
N VAL A 90 -5.18 -1.35 17.63
CA VAL A 90 -4.71 -2.62 17.05
C VAL A 90 -3.37 -2.99 17.67
N ASP A 91 -3.25 -4.21 18.21
CA ASP A 91 -2.03 -4.72 18.88
C ASP A 91 -1.46 -3.76 19.94
N GLY A 92 -2.34 -3.06 20.67
CA GLY A 92 -1.97 -2.06 21.67
C GLY A 92 -1.59 -0.68 21.13
N MET A 93 -1.59 -0.50 19.81
CA MET A 93 -1.34 0.79 19.14
C MET A 93 -2.65 1.54 18.95
N ALA A 94 -2.78 2.74 19.53
CA ALA A 94 -3.90 3.65 19.28
C ALA A 94 -3.67 4.37 17.95
N LEU A 95 -4.64 4.30 17.05
CA LEU A 95 -4.60 4.87 15.71
C LEU A 95 -5.78 5.83 15.53
N ASP A 96 -5.52 7.03 15.05
CA ASP A 96 -6.55 8.03 14.76
C ASP A 96 -7.46 7.63 13.58
N ARG A 97 -7.02 6.62 12.78
CA ARG A 97 -7.69 6.13 11.57
C ARG A 97 -7.52 4.63 11.41
N PRO A 98 -8.48 3.93 10.79
CA PRO A 98 -8.40 2.48 10.60
C PRO A 98 -7.56 2.08 9.36
N TYR A 99 -6.61 2.93 8.93
CA TYR A 99 -5.75 2.63 7.80
C TYR A 99 -4.33 3.17 7.97
N VAL A 100 -3.39 2.57 7.25
CA VAL A 100 -1.96 2.86 7.32
C VAL A 100 -1.37 3.08 5.94
N MET A 101 -0.28 3.85 5.85
CA MET A 101 0.47 4.01 4.61
C MET A 101 1.39 2.79 4.39
N GLY A 102 0.97 1.93 3.45
CA GLY A 102 1.71 0.72 3.08
C GLY A 102 3.05 1.00 2.39
N PRO A 103 3.95 0.02 2.38
CA PRO A 103 5.31 0.21 1.87
C PRO A 103 5.33 0.37 0.34
N LEU A 104 5.92 1.44 -0.14
CA LEU A 104 6.29 1.64 -1.54
C LEU A 104 7.78 2.01 -1.61
N GLY A 105 8.55 1.25 -2.38
CA GLY A 105 9.94 1.57 -2.65
C GLY A 105 10.13 2.45 -3.89
N LEU A 106 11.33 2.99 -4.06
CA LEU A 106 11.77 3.73 -5.25
C LEU A 106 10.91 4.98 -5.57
N GLN A 107 10.36 5.63 -4.56
CA GLN A 107 9.40 6.72 -4.73
C GLN A 107 10.01 8.01 -5.31
N ARG A 108 11.33 8.20 -5.24
CA ARG A 108 11.99 9.32 -5.92
C ARG A 108 11.94 9.21 -7.45
N MET A 109 11.71 8.00 -7.98
CA MET A 109 11.49 7.83 -9.42
C MET A 109 10.19 8.46 -9.93
N ILE A 110 9.23 8.70 -9.04
CA ILE A 110 7.92 9.29 -9.39
C ILE A 110 7.69 10.66 -8.76
N GLY A 111 8.37 10.98 -7.66
CA GLY A 111 8.26 12.30 -7.00
C GLY A 111 9.62 12.74 -6.48
N GLY A 112 9.96 14.02 -6.63
CA GLY A 112 11.32 14.50 -6.36
C GLY A 112 11.85 14.25 -4.96
N GLU A 113 11.00 14.37 -3.93
CA GLU A 113 11.34 14.08 -2.54
C GLU A 113 11.10 12.61 -2.18
N GLY A 114 10.31 11.90 -2.99
CA GLY A 114 9.99 10.49 -2.77
C GLY A 114 9.35 10.24 -1.41
N GLU A 115 9.92 9.31 -0.67
CA GLU A 115 9.43 8.89 0.65
C GLU A 115 9.52 10.01 1.71
N LEU A 116 10.42 11.01 1.58
CA LEU A 116 10.51 12.13 2.54
C LEU A 116 9.22 12.95 2.58
N GLY A 117 8.68 13.32 1.43
CA GLY A 117 7.40 14.02 1.38
C GLY A 117 6.25 13.19 1.96
N ALA A 118 6.29 11.88 1.73
CA ALA A 118 5.27 10.97 2.25
C ALA A 118 5.34 10.80 3.77
N VAL A 119 6.53 10.63 4.37
CA VAL A 119 6.67 10.49 5.82
C VAL A 119 6.29 11.76 6.57
N ARG A 120 6.59 12.95 6.00
CA ARG A 120 6.14 14.23 6.58
C ARG A 120 4.61 14.37 6.55
N ALA A 121 3.98 13.99 5.44
CA ALA A 121 2.52 14.00 5.33
C ALA A 121 1.86 13.04 6.31
N ALA A 122 2.39 11.82 6.43
CA ALA A 122 1.94 10.81 7.40
C ALA A 122 2.07 11.30 8.83
N GLY A 123 3.23 11.88 9.20
CA GLY A 123 3.47 12.41 10.53
C GLY A 123 2.52 13.54 10.91
N LYS A 124 2.21 14.47 9.99
CA LYS A 124 1.20 15.53 10.21
C LYS A 124 -0.21 14.99 10.43
N ALA A 125 -0.51 13.83 9.88
CA ALA A 125 -1.78 13.14 10.03
C ALA A 125 -1.77 12.13 11.19
N ASN A 126 -0.69 12.04 11.98
CA ASN A 126 -0.47 11.04 13.03
C ASN A 126 -0.77 9.61 12.55
N MET A 127 -0.28 9.27 11.34
CA MET A 127 -0.55 8.01 10.66
C MET A 127 0.70 7.16 10.55
N PRO A 128 0.63 5.84 10.79
CA PRO A 128 1.75 4.95 10.57
C PRO A 128 2.23 4.98 9.11
N PHE A 129 3.53 5.25 8.95
CA PHE A 129 4.21 5.18 7.67
C PHE A 129 5.11 3.95 7.62
N THR A 130 4.89 3.08 6.64
CA THR A 130 5.71 1.88 6.49
C THR A 130 6.92 2.15 5.60
N VAL A 131 8.09 2.27 6.22
CA VAL A 131 9.37 2.43 5.53
C VAL A 131 9.70 1.17 4.75
N SER A 132 9.92 1.28 3.45
CA SER A 132 10.28 0.13 2.60
C SER A 132 11.79 -0.16 2.68
N THR A 133 12.18 -1.44 2.70
CA THR A 133 13.58 -1.84 2.47
C THR A 133 14.15 -1.27 1.17
N ALA A 134 13.29 -1.16 0.14
CA ALA A 134 13.65 -0.64 -1.18
C ALA A 134 13.48 0.89 -1.30
N SER A 135 13.53 1.63 -0.20
CA SER A 135 13.44 3.09 -0.20
C SER A 135 14.63 3.76 -0.86
N ASN A 136 14.41 4.94 -1.43
CA ASN A 136 15.44 5.83 -1.96
C ASN A 136 16.10 6.73 -0.90
N TRP A 137 15.67 6.62 0.34
CA TRP A 137 16.23 7.25 1.52
C TRP A 137 16.56 6.16 2.55
N THR A 138 17.56 6.38 3.37
CA THR A 138 17.82 5.47 4.49
C THR A 138 16.67 5.56 5.50
N MET A 139 16.47 4.50 6.25
CA MET A 139 15.43 4.51 7.30
C MET A 139 15.74 5.55 8.37
N GLU A 140 17.02 5.87 8.60
CA GLU A 140 17.45 6.91 9.53
C GLU A 140 17.12 8.31 9.02
N GLU A 141 17.34 8.59 7.71
CA GLU A 141 16.96 9.86 7.10
C GLU A 141 15.44 10.06 7.16
N LEU A 142 14.65 9.00 6.92
CA LEU A 142 13.20 9.06 7.05
C LEU A 142 12.73 9.25 8.49
N ALA A 143 13.37 8.58 9.44
CA ALA A 143 13.06 8.71 10.87
C ALA A 143 13.36 10.11 11.39
N ALA A 144 14.42 10.77 10.90
CA ALA A 144 14.74 12.15 11.26
C ALA A 144 13.67 13.17 10.83
N GLU A 145 12.88 12.85 9.81
CA GLU A 145 11.79 13.69 9.30
C GLU A 145 10.40 13.25 9.79
N ALA A 146 10.31 12.06 10.41
CA ALA A 146 9.06 11.52 10.90
C ALA A 146 8.63 12.23 12.20
N THR A 147 7.35 12.61 12.27
CA THR A 147 6.70 13.13 13.50
C THR A 147 5.59 12.21 13.99
N GLY A 148 5.33 11.11 13.30
CA GLY A 148 4.33 10.09 13.61
C GLY A 148 4.94 8.69 13.66
N PRO A 149 4.11 7.65 13.87
CA PRO A 149 4.56 6.27 14.00
C PRO A 149 5.27 5.75 12.75
N LEU A 150 6.32 4.97 12.93
CA LEU A 150 7.04 4.30 11.85
C LEU A 150 6.89 2.79 11.97
N TRP A 151 6.56 2.14 10.85
CA TRP A 151 6.68 0.70 10.68
C TRP A 151 7.80 0.42 9.68
N PHE A 152 8.38 -0.76 9.72
CA PHE A 152 9.43 -1.15 8.78
C PHE A 152 9.03 -2.36 7.96
N GLN A 153 9.11 -2.26 6.62
CA GLN A 153 8.89 -3.40 5.74
C GLN A 153 10.21 -4.08 5.40
N LEU A 154 10.28 -5.37 5.65
CA LEU A 154 11.43 -6.24 5.41
C LEU A 154 11.17 -7.18 4.24
N TYR A 155 12.09 -7.20 3.26
CA TYR A 155 12.26 -8.33 2.37
C TYR A 155 13.20 -9.36 3.00
N MET A 156 12.86 -10.63 2.87
CA MET A 156 13.68 -11.73 3.39
C MET A 156 14.84 -12.03 2.44
N TYR A 157 15.98 -11.37 2.68
CA TYR A 157 17.19 -11.60 1.92
C TYR A 157 17.79 -12.97 2.23
N LYS A 158 18.58 -13.52 1.28
CA LYS A 158 19.27 -14.79 1.47
C LYS A 158 20.34 -14.72 2.58
N SER A 159 20.97 -13.56 2.79
CA SER A 159 21.94 -13.33 3.85
C SER A 159 21.23 -13.04 5.17
N GLU A 160 21.43 -13.88 6.17
CA GLU A 160 20.94 -13.67 7.53
C GLU A 160 21.57 -12.42 8.18
N GLU A 161 22.83 -12.09 7.83
CA GLU A 161 23.53 -10.91 8.32
C GLU A 161 22.84 -9.63 7.86
N ILE A 162 22.46 -9.55 6.57
CA ILE A 162 21.69 -8.41 6.04
C ILE A 162 20.36 -8.28 6.78
N VAL A 163 19.63 -9.37 6.95
CA VAL A 163 18.35 -9.37 7.67
C VAL A 163 18.55 -8.87 9.10
N SER A 164 19.53 -9.41 9.83
CA SER A 164 19.82 -9.01 11.23
C SER A 164 20.25 -7.56 11.34
N THR A 165 21.03 -7.06 10.37
CA THR A 165 21.44 -5.64 10.31
C THR A 165 20.24 -4.73 10.09
N LEU A 166 19.34 -5.06 9.14
CA LEU A 166 18.12 -4.30 8.89
C LEU A 166 17.20 -4.28 10.11
N LEU A 167 17.02 -5.41 10.80
CA LEU A 167 16.22 -5.50 12.02
C LEU A 167 16.78 -4.64 13.15
N ARG A 168 18.12 -4.67 13.35
CA ARG A 168 18.79 -3.82 14.35
C ARG A 168 18.60 -2.33 14.04
N ARG A 169 18.76 -1.92 12.79
CA ARG A 169 18.54 -0.53 12.33
C ARG A 169 17.09 -0.11 12.49
N ALA A 170 16.13 -0.98 12.08
CA ALA A 170 14.70 -0.70 12.25
C ALA A 170 14.32 -0.48 13.72
N ARG A 171 14.90 -1.28 14.63
CA ARG A 171 14.73 -1.08 16.07
C ARG A 171 15.35 0.26 16.53
N ALA A 172 16.53 0.61 16.02
CA ALA A 172 17.23 1.84 16.40
C ALA A 172 16.48 3.11 16.00
N ILE A 173 15.73 3.09 14.90
CA ILE A 173 14.85 4.20 14.49
C ILE A 173 13.50 4.22 15.22
N GLY A 174 13.24 3.30 16.12
CA GLY A 174 11.97 3.23 16.86
C GLY A 174 10.81 2.70 16.04
N ALA A 175 11.04 1.82 15.05
CA ALA A 175 9.94 1.20 14.31
C ALA A 175 9.05 0.38 15.26
N GLU A 176 7.75 0.69 15.29
CA GLU A 176 6.78 0.08 16.20
C GLU A 176 6.33 -1.32 15.74
N ALA A 177 6.33 -1.56 14.43
CA ALA A 177 5.94 -2.84 13.85
C ALA A 177 6.84 -3.23 12.66
N LEU A 178 6.95 -4.53 12.43
CA LEU A 178 7.66 -5.13 11.31
C LEU A 178 6.67 -5.73 10.31
N VAL A 179 6.78 -5.36 9.03
CA VAL A 179 5.97 -5.92 7.94
C VAL A 179 6.87 -6.79 7.06
N VAL A 180 6.82 -8.11 7.26
CA VAL A 180 7.64 -9.06 6.50
C VAL A 180 6.91 -9.44 5.20
N THR A 181 7.49 -9.08 4.08
CA THR A 181 6.92 -9.37 2.75
C THR A 181 7.39 -10.73 2.25
N ILE A 182 6.43 -11.64 2.01
CA ILE A 182 6.71 -13.04 1.66
C ILE A 182 6.35 -13.42 0.23
N ASP A 183 5.64 -12.57 -0.50
CA ASP A 183 5.12 -12.82 -1.84
C ASP A 183 6.09 -12.42 -2.98
N VAL A 184 7.38 -12.23 -2.65
CA VAL A 184 8.43 -11.84 -3.60
C VAL A 184 9.60 -12.86 -3.63
N PRO A 185 9.35 -14.17 -3.73
CA PRO A 185 10.44 -15.12 -3.95
C PRO A 185 11.10 -14.89 -5.33
N LEU A 186 10.32 -14.43 -6.29
CA LEU A 186 10.71 -14.01 -7.62
C LEU A 186 10.00 -12.72 -7.99
N ASN A 187 10.63 -11.87 -8.79
CA ASN A 187 9.99 -10.65 -9.26
C ASN A 187 8.94 -10.93 -10.34
N GLY A 188 7.73 -10.41 -10.18
CA GLY A 188 6.70 -10.45 -11.20
C GLY A 188 7.14 -9.78 -12.50
N LYS A 189 6.79 -10.35 -13.64
CA LYS A 189 7.13 -9.83 -14.96
C LYS A 189 6.16 -8.73 -15.38
N ARG A 190 6.60 -7.48 -15.33
CA ARG A 190 5.77 -6.31 -15.67
C ARG A 190 5.95 -5.92 -17.11
N TYR A 191 4.96 -6.20 -17.94
CA TYR A 191 5.04 -5.96 -19.40
C TYR A 191 5.14 -4.49 -19.74
N ARG A 192 4.50 -3.59 -18.98
CA ARG A 192 4.62 -2.14 -19.20
C ARG A 192 6.06 -1.67 -18.99
N ASP A 193 6.70 -2.10 -17.90
CA ASP A 193 8.09 -1.75 -17.58
C ASP A 193 9.02 -2.20 -18.73
N HIS A 194 8.86 -3.43 -19.19
CA HIS A 194 9.66 -3.96 -20.33
C HIS A 194 9.46 -3.17 -21.62
N ARG A 195 8.20 -2.83 -21.98
CA ARG A 195 7.87 -2.07 -23.19
C ARG A 195 8.42 -0.65 -23.14
N ASN A 196 8.47 -0.04 -21.95
CA ASN A 196 8.90 1.33 -21.76
C ASN A 196 10.38 1.45 -21.37
N GLY A 197 11.13 0.33 -21.37
CA GLY A 197 12.57 0.33 -21.10
C GLY A 197 12.91 0.56 -19.64
N MET A 198 11.95 0.33 -18.74
CA MET A 198 12.20 0.40 -17.30
C MET A 198 13.00 -0.82 -16.86
N SER A 199 14.20 -0.59 -16.39
CA SER A 199 15.10 -1.54 -15.74
C SER A 199 15.98 -0.76 -14.76
N ILE A 200 16.75 -1.44 -13.94
CA ILE A 200 17.77 -0.80 -13.08
C ILE A 200 19.14 -1.30 -13.55
N PRO A 201 19.96 -0.45 -14.21
CA PRO A 201 19.68 0.93 -14.65
C PRO A 201 18.64 1.01 -15.79
N PRO A 202 17.93 2.13 -15.95
CA PRO A 202 16.97 2.32 -17.03
C PRO A 202 17.63 2.25 -18.41
N ARG A 203 16.97 1.62 -19.38
CA ARG A 203 17.42 1.61 -20.76
C ARG A 203 17.09 2.95 -21.42
N ILE A 204 18.11 3.67 -21.84
CA ILE A 204 17.93 4.93 -22.57
C ILE A 204 17.56 4.60 -24.01
N THR A 205 16.31 4.84 -24.37
CA THR A 205 15.82 4.75 -25.76
C THR A 205 15.55 6.16 -26.29
N PRO A 206 15.54 6.37 -27.63
CA PRO A 206 15.17 7.67 -28.19
C PRO A 206 13.81 8.19 -27.69
N ARG A 207 12.85 7.28 -27.51
CA ARG A 207 11.52 7.59 -26.96
C ARG A 207 11.62 8.12 -25.52
N ASN A 208 12.41 7.47 -24.67
CA ASN A 208 12.58 7.88 -23.27
C ASN A 208 13.33 9.20 -23.17
N ALA A 209 14.32 9.45 -24.03
CA ALA A 209 15.02 10.73 -24.09
C ALA A 209 14.07 11.88 -24.47
N VAL A 210 13.21 11.70 -25.47
CA VAL A 210 12.18 12.68 -25.83
C VAL A 210 11.19 12.91 -24.70
N GLN A 211 10.77 11.86 -23.99
CA GLN A 211 9.89 12.00 -22.84
C GLN A 211 10.57 12.76 -21.69
N ALA A 212 11.83 12.49 -21.39
CA ALA A 212 12.59 13.22 -20.38
C ALA A 212 12.66 14.73 -20.71
N LEU A 213 12.87 15.08 -21.98
CA LEU A 213 12.85 16.48 -22.44
C LEU A 213 11.48 17.14 -22.32
N ARG A 214 10.40 16.38 -22.45
CA ARG A 214 9.02 16.91 -22.28
C ARG A 214 8.64 17.06 -20.81
N HIS A 215 9.27 16.32 -19.90
CA HIS A 215 9.01 16.32 -18.46
C HIS A 215 10.19 16.89 -17.66
N LEU A 216 10.64 18.12 -18.00
CA LEU A 216 11.83 18.75 -17.41
C LEU A 216 11.78 18.85 -15.87
N GLY A 217 10.59 19.05 -15.29
CA GLY A 217 10.42 19.08 -13.84
C GLY A 217 10.80 17.74 -13.20
N TRP A 218 10.32 16.64 -13.75
CA TRP A 218 10.67 15.29 -13.33
C TRP A 218 12.16 15.02 -13.56
N THR A 219 12.69 15.31 -14.75
CA THR A 219 14.10 15.10 -15.09
C THR A 219 15.03 15.81 -14.12
N ARG A 220 14.76 17.08 -13.80
CA ARG A 220 15.56 17.81 -12.80
C ARG A 220 15.46 17.19 -11.42
N ALA A 221 14.28 16.70 -11.04
CA ALA A 221 14.04 16.11 -9.72
C ALA A 221 14.84 14.81 -9.52
N ILE A 222 14.88 13.92 -10.52
CA ILE A 222 15.62 12.65 -10.42
C ILE A 222 17.15 12.82 -10.51
N MET A 223 17.61 13.93 -11.11
CA MET A 223 19.05 14.25 -11.19
C MET A 223 19.61 14.86 -9.88
N ARG A 224 18.75 15.23 -8.93
CA ARG A 224 19.21 15.75 -7.63
C ARG A 224 19.72 14.61 -6.75
N PRO A 225 20.75 14.84 -5.93
CA PRO A 225 21.18 13.84 -4.94
C PRO A 225 20.10 13.60 -3.87
N PRO A 226 20.13 12.43 -3.23
CA PRO A 226 21.01 11.30 -3.48
C PRO A 226 20.64 10.55 -4.78
N ALA A 227 21.56 9.72 -5.29
CA ALA A 227 21.29 8.87 -6.45
C ALA A 227 20.12 7.92 -6.17
N ILE A 228 19.38 7.55 -7.22
CA ILE A 228 18.29 6.58 -7.09
C ILE A 228 18.88 5.19 -6.88
N GLY A 229 18.56 4.57 -5.74
CA GLY A 229 19.07 3.26 -5.34
C GLY A 229 18.33 2.73 -4.12
N PHE A 230 18.76 1.58 -3.63
CA PHE A 230 18.26 0.96 -2.40
C PHE A 230 19.10 1.42 -1.21
N ARG A 231 18.79 2.61 -0.71
CA ARG A 231 19.61 3.31 0.29
C ARG A 231 19.78 2.54 1.61
N ASN A 232 18.82 1.72 1.99
CA ASN A 232 18.93 0.89 3.19
C ASN A 232 19.94 -0.25 3.06
N LEU A 233 20.48 -0.49 1.85
CA LEU A 233 21.41 -1.58 1.54
C LEU A 233 22.76 -1.08 1.01
N GLU A 234 23.01 0.22 1.04
CA GLU A 234 24.24 0.80 0.45
C GLU A 234 25.52 0.24 1.07
N ASP A 235 25.54 0.04 2.38
CA ASP A 235 26.70 -0.51 3.08
C ASP A 235 27.00 -1.97 2.68
N GLU A 236 25.99 -2.69 2.17
CA GLU A 236 26.10 -4.08 1.75
C GLU A 236 26.42 -4.21 0.25
N ILE A 237 26.25 -3.12 -0.50
CA ILE A 237 26.46 -3.11 -1.95
C ILE A 237 27.91 -2.71 -2.25
N GLN A 238 28.70 -3.63 -2.76
CA GLN A 238 30.06 -3.34 -3.22
C GLN A 238 30.02 -2.57 -4.55
N GLY A 239 30.23 -1.26 -4.49
CA GLY A 239 30.34 -0.35 -5.65
C GLY A 239 29.18 0.64 -5.78
N ASP A 240 29.51 1.86 -6.18
CA ASP A 240 28.62 3.04 -6.17
C ASP A 240 27.79 3.20 -7.46
N ASN A 241 27.71 2.19 -8.32
CA ASN A 241 27.03 2.31 -9.60
C ASN A 241 25.77 1.43 -9.72
N ALA A 242 24.87 1.82 -10.61
CA ALA A 242 23.60 1.14 -10.81
C ALA A 242 23.76 -0.34 -11.25
N VAL A 243 24.89 -0.75 -11.80
CA VAL A 243 25.19 -2.14 -12.20
C VAL A 243 25.42 -2.97 -10.94
N SER A 244 26.22 -2.47 -9.99
CA SER A 244 26.49 -3.12 -8.70
C SER A 244 25.20 -3.32 -7.91
N HIS A 245 24.30 -2.31 -7.90
CA HIS A 245 22.98 -2.41 -7.29
C HIS A 245 22.12 -3.50 -7.96
N GLN A 246 22.13 -3.58 -9.29
CA GLN A 246 21.37 -4.61 -10.02
C GLN A 246 21.89 -6.02 -9.75
N GLU A 247 23.20 -6.19 -9.71
CA GLU A 247 23.84 -7.49 -9.42
C GLU A 247 23.55 -7.93 -7.99
N PHE A 248 23.64 -6.99 -7.04
CA PHE A 248 23.27 -7.25 -5.64
C PHE A 248 21.83 -7.71 -5.52
N VAL A 249 20.88 -6.98 -6.13
CA VAL A 249 19.45 -7.34 -6.11
C VAL A 249 19.22 -8.72 -6.72
N LYS A 250 19.83 -9.02 -7.86
CA LYS A 250 19.70 -10.35 -8.48
C LYS A 250 20.24 -11.47 -7.59
N LYS A 251 21.35 -11.20 -6.89
CA LYS A 251 22.05 -12.21 -6.07
C LYS A 251 21.38 -12.44 -4.72
N HIS A 252 20.80 -11.41 -4.10
CA HIS A 252 20.40 -11.43 -2.70
C HIS A 252 18.90 -11.26 -2.47
N LEU A 253 18.14 -10.58 -3.35
CA LEU A 253 16.71 -10.34 -3.17
C LEU A 253 15.87 -11.60 -3.40
N ALA A 254 16.25 -12.44 -4.37
CA ALA A 254 15.55 -13.68 -4.63
C ALA A 254 15.98 -14.74 -3.60
N ASN A 255 15.28 -14.82 -2.48
CA ASN A 255 15.46 -15.92 -1.52
C ASN A 255 14.53 -17.07 -1.86
N LEU A 256 15.02 -17.98 -2.72
CA LEU A 256 14.25 -19.16 -3.16
C LEU A 256 14.12 -20.23 -2.08
N SER A 257 14.86 -20.10 -0.98
CA SER A 257 14.84 -21.02 0.16
C SER A 257 14.02 -20.51 1.35
N LEU A 258 13.22 -19.46 1.14
CA LEU A 258 12.35 -18.90 2.18
C LEU A 258 11.28 -19.91 2.58
N THR A 259 11.21 -20.20 3.89
CA THR A 259 10.26 -21.12 4.51
C THR A 259 9.66 -20.50 5.77
N TRP A 260 8.70 -21.18 6.38
CA TRP A 260 8.12 -20.76 7.66
C TRP A 260 9.15 -20.72 8.80
N ASP A 261 10.19 -21.56 8.75
CA ASP A 261 11.29 -21.50 9.72
C ASP A 261 12.08 -20.21 9.63
N SER A 262 12.19 -19.63 8.43
CA SER A 262 12.82 -18.33 8.24
C SER A 262 12.02 -17.21 8.94
N ILE A 263 10.70 -17.30 8.94
CA ILE A 263 9.84 -16.37 9.69
C ILE A 263 10.02 -16.56 11.19
N ALA A 264 10.10 -17.79 11.66
CA ALA A 264 10.40 -18.10 13.06
C ALA A 264 11.77 -17.53 13.50
N GLN A 265 12.76 -17.50 12.60
CA GLN A 265 14.06 -16.83 12.86
C GLN A 265 13.92 -15.32 13.03
N VAL A 266 13.11 -14.66 12.19
CA VAL A 266 12.81 -13.22 12.35
C VAL A 266 12.09 -12.97 13.68
N ARG A 267 11.09 -13.81 14.02
CA ARG A 267 10.35 -13.68 15.30
C ARG A 267 11.28 -13.71 16.51
N ARG A 268 12.32 -14.55 16.50
CA ARG A 268 13.32 -14.58 17.58
C ARG A 268 14.19 -13.32 17.69
N GLN A 269 14.27 -12.52 16.61
CA GLN A 269 15.09 -11.32 16.56
C GLN A 269 14.29 -10.03 16.72
N TRP A 270 12.95 -10.09 16.70
CA TRP A 270 12.10 -8.90 16.78
C TRP A 270 11.06 -9.07 17.88
N ASP A 271 11.05 -8.19 18.87
CA ASP A 271 10.20 -8.30 20.05
C ASP A 271 8.80 -7.67 19.85
N GLY A 272 8.69 -6.68 18.93
CA GLY A 272 7.45 -5.98 18.62
C GLY A 272 6.48 -6.78 17.74
N PRO A 273 5.36 -6.18 17.31
CA PRO A 273 4.44 -6.79 16.37
C PRO A 273 5.10 -7.14 15.03
N ILE A 274 4.76 -8.31 14.48
CA ILE A 274 5.13 -8.75 13.13
C ILE A 274 3.86 -9.02 12.34
N TYR A 275 3.79 -8.45 11.15
CA TYR A 275 2.76 -8.70 10.16
C TYR A 275 3.34 -9.38 8.93
N LEU A 276 2.77 -10.52 8.49
CA LEU A 276 3.18 -11.18 7.25
C LEU A 276 2.39 -10.64 6.07
N LYS A 277 3.08 -10.05 5.10
CA LYS A 277 2.45 -9.44 3.92
C LYS A 277 2.54 -10.37 2.71
N GLY A 278 1.37 -10.70 2.13
CA GLY A 278 1.26 -11.56 0.94
C GLY A 278 0.43 -12.83 1.18
N ILE A 279 -0.40 -12.85 2.21
CA ILE A 279 -1.28 -13.98 2.54
C ILE A 279 -2.54 -13.90 1.67
N LEU A 280 -2.90 -15.02 1.02
CA LEU A 280 -4.09 -15.14 0.16
C LEU A 280 -4.91 -16.41 0.43
N THR A 281 -4.51 -17.23 1.40
CA THR A 281 -5.21 -18.47 1.73
C THR A 281 -5.42 -18.60 3.24
N PRO A 282 -6.54 -19.22 3.69
CA PRO A 282 -6.77 -19.52 5.09
C PRO A 282 -5.69 -20.41 5.70
N GLU A 283 -5.14 -21.37 4.92
CA GLU A 283 -4.11 -22.29 5.34
C GLU A 283 -2.82 -21.56 5.72
N ASP A 284 -2.39 -20.59 4.90
CA ASP A 284 -1.20 -19.78 5.20
C ASP A 284 -1.45 -18.81 6.36
N ALA A 285 -2.67 -18.29 6.50
CA ALA A 285 -3.06 -17.48 7.65
C ALA A 285 -2.97 -18.30 8.97
N LEU A 286 -3.45 -19.55 8.97
CA LEU A 286 -3.32 -20.46 10.11
C LEU A 286 -1.87 -20.83 10.41
N ARG A 287 -1.02 -20.96 9.39
CA ARG A 287 0.43 -21.16 9.57
C ARG A 287 1.11 -19.94 10.16
N ALA A 288 0.71 -18.73 9.71
CA ALA A 288 1.18 -17.47 10.28
C ALA A 288 0.90 -17.38 11.79
N ARG A 289 -0.32 -17.77 12.21
CA ARG A 289 -0.68 -17.87 13.63
C ARG A 289 0.24 -18.82 14.39
N LYS A 290 0.54 -20.01 13.83
CA LYS A 290 1.41 -21.01 14.47
C LYS A 290 2.85 -20.52 14.66
N VAL A 291 3.35 -19.65 13.77
CA VAL A 291 4.70 -19.06 13.87
C VAL A 291 4.77 -17.95 14.92
N GLY A 292 3.63 -17.48 15.43
CA GLY A 292 3.53 -16.48 16.49
C GLY A 292 3.72 -15.03 16.02
N VAL A 293 3.26 -14.72 14.81
CA VAL A 293 3.13 -13.32 14.35
C VAL A 293 1.84 -12.71 14.89
N GLN A 294 1.77 -11.39 15.00
CA GLN A 294 0.60 -10.67 15.52
C GLN A 294 -0.47 -10.49 14.44
N GLY A 295 -0.08 -10.42 13.18
CA GLY A 295 -1.07 -10.22 12.14
C GLY A 295 -0.58 -10.59 10.74
N ILE A 296 -1.49 -10.43 9.81
CA ILE A 296 -1.29 -10.72 8.40
C ILE A 296 -1.82 -9.58 7.53
N TYR A 297 -1.17 -9.37 6.39
CA TYR A 297 -1.74 -8.58 5.30
C TYR A 297 -2.34 -9.53 4.28
N VAL A 298 -3.65 -9.45 4.10
CA VAL A 298 -4.33 -10.05 2.96
C VAL A 298 -3.99 -9.23 1.73
N SER A 299 -3.00 -9.70 0.98
CA SER A 299 -2.33 -8.93 -0.06
C SER A 299 -1.84 -9.80 -1.21
N ASN A 300 -2.03 -9.33 -2.43
CA ASN A 300 -1.41 -9.86 -3.66
C ASN A 300 -0.40 -8.87 -4.25
N HIS A 301 0.23 -8.03 -3.38
CA HIS A 301 1.17 -6.99 -3.78
C HIS A 301 0.57 -5.99 -4.80
N GLY A 302 -0.74 -5.79 -4.75
CA GLY A 302 -1.47 -4.96 -5.71
C GLY A 302 -1.41 -5.48 -7.14
N GLY A 303 -1.35 -6.80 -7.35
CA GLY A 303 -1.26 -7.47 -8.66
C GLY A 303 0.12 -7.36 -9.31
N ARG A 304 1.18 -7.06 -8.55
CA ARG A 304 2.54 -6.83 -9.10
C ARG A 304 3.41 -8.06 -9.11
N GLN A 305 2.94 -9.17 -8.53
CA GLN A 305 3.69 -10.43 -8.41
C GLN A 305 3.05 -11.52 -9.28
N LEU A 306 2.36 -12.48 -8.72
CA LEU A 306 1.66 -13.52 -9.48
C LEU A 306 0.38 -12.93 -10.09
N ASP A 307 0.33 -12.82 -11.42
CA ASP A 307 -0.89 -12.44 -12.12
C ASP A 307 -1.90 -13.61 -12.13
N SER A 308 -3.18 -13.31 -12.29
CA SER A 308 -4.29 -14.28 -12.15
C SER A 308 -4.48 -14.82 -10.73
N SER A 309 -3.88 -14.18 -9.71
CA SER A 309 -4.25 -14.39 -8.31
C SER A 309 -5.65 -13.83 -8.04
N PRO A 310 -6.37 -14.35 -7.04
CA PRO A 310 -7.66 -13.78 -6.65
C PRO A 310 -7.48 -12.34 -6.14
N SER A 311 -8.55 -11.55 -6.21
CA SER A 311 -8.58 -10.25 -5.53
C SER A 311 -8.53 -10.44 -4.02
N THR A 312 -7.91 -9.49 -3.33
CA THR A 312 -7.75 -9.57 -1.88
C THR A 312 -9.08 -9.50 -1.14
N ILE A 313 -10.04 -8.73 -1.66
CA ILE A 313 -11.38 -8.64 -1.05
C ILE A 313 -12.18 -9.94 -1.20
N SER A 314 -11.98 -10.71 -2.28
CA SER A 314 -12.71 -11.96 -2.49
C SER A 314 -12.25 -13.10 -1.58
N VAL A 315 -11.01 -13.07 -1.09
CA VAL A 315 -10.47 -14.06 -0.14
C VAL A 315 -10.55 -13.61 1.31
N LEU A 316 -10.82 -12.31 1.55
CA LEU A 316 -10.86 -11.74 2.89
C LEU A 316 -11.86 -12.46 3.82
N PRO A 317 -13.13 -12.74 3.42
CA PRO A 317 -14.08 -13.39 4.32
C PRO A 317 -13.58 -14.73 4.86
N SER A 318 -13.05 -15.59 3.98
CA SER A 318 -12.58 -16.93 4.36
C SER A 318 -11.32 -16.89 5.24
N ILE A 319 -10.45 -15.92 5.05
CA ILE A 319 -9.26 -15.72 5.88
C ILE A 319 -9.66 -15.23 7.26
N VAL A 320 -10.53 -14.21 7.36
CA VAL A 320 -11.08 -13.71 8.63
C VAL A 320 -11.77 -14.83 9.39
N ASP A 321 -12.63 -15.62 8.73
CA ASP A 321 -13.34 -16.75 9.35
C ASP A 321 -12.37 -17.81 9.90
N ALA A 322 -11.21 -18.00 9.27
CA ALA A 322 -10.21 -18.99 9.69
C ALA A 322 -9.39 -18.53 10.89
N VAL A 323 -9.05 -17.26 11.00
CA VAL A 323 -8.17 -16.76 12.06
C VAL A 323 -8.92 -16.15 13.24
N GLY A 324 -10.16 -15.68 13.04
CA GLY A 324 -10.94 -15.00 14.08
C GLY A 324 -10.16 -13.85 14.71
N ASP A 325 -10.26 -13.70 16.02
CA ASP A 325 -9.57 -12.66 16.79
C ASP A 325 -8.11 -13.03 17.16
N ASP A 326 -7.61 -14.17 16.66
CA ASP A 326 -6.25 -14.63 16.98
C ASP A 326 -5.15 -13.87 16.23
N LEU A 327 -5.47 -13.25 15.10
CA LEU A 327 -4.56 -12.44 14.29
C LEU A 327 -5.21 -11.15 13.83
N THR A 328 -4.47 -10.07 13.90
CA THR A 328 -4.83 -8.82 13.22
C THR A 328 -4.80 -9.01 11.70
N VAL A 329 -5.90 -8.68 11.04
CA VAL A 329 -6.05 -8.78 9.59
C VAL A 329 -5.98 -7.40 8.96
N VAL A 330 -4.91 -7.12 8.21
CA VAL A 330 -4.73 -5.90 7.44
C VAL A 330 -5.12 -6.15 5.99
N PHE A 331 -6.10 -5.44 5.48
CA PHE A 331 -6.49 -5.51 4.07
C PHE A 331 -5.58 -4.66 3.19
N ASP A 332 -5.04 -5.21 2.09
CA ASP A 332 -4.19 -4.50 1.13
C ASP A 332 -4.54 -4.91 -0.32
N GLY A 333 -4.84 -3.95 -1.15
CA GLY A 333 -5.10 -4.15 -2.59
C GLY A 333 -6.38 -3.47 -3.06
N GLY A 334 -6.26 -2.68 -4.13
CA GLY A 334 -7.41 -2.06 -4.80
C GLY A 334 -7.90 -0.74 -4.22
N VAL A 335 -7.62 -0.40 -2.98
CA VAL A 335 -8.15 0.77 -2.26
C VAL A 335 -7.88 2.09 -2.98
N ARG A 336 -8.96 2.85 -3.25
CA ARG A 336 -8.92 4.17 -3.90
C ARG A 336 -9.88 5.18 -3.27
N THR A 337 -10.79 4.75 -2.42
CA THR A 337 -11.83 5.58 -1.81
C THR A 337 -11.98 5.25 -0.34
N GLY A 338 -12.60 6.16 0.43
CA GLY A 338 -13.04 5.89 1.80
C GLY A 338 -14.07 4.76 1.86
N ASP A 339 -14.92 4.64 0.84
CA ASP A 339 -15.85 3.51 0.68
C ASP A 339 -15.12 2.16 0.65
N ASP A 340 -13.97 2.08 -0.06
CA ASP A 340 -13.19 0.84 -0.13
C ASP A 340 -12.63 0.45 1.25
N ILE A 341 -12.26 1.46 2.07
CA ILE A 341 -11.83 1.26 3.45
C ILE A 341 -12.98 0.69 4.28
N VAL A 342 -14.15 1.34 4.24
CA VAL A 342 -15.35 0.88 4.98
C VAL A 342 -15.75 -0.54 4.59
N LYS A 343 -15.72 -0.87 3.29
CA LYS A 343 -16.04 -2.22 2.80
C LYS A 343 -15.10 -3.28 3.36
N ALA A 344 -13.79 -3.02 3.34
CA ALA A 344 -12.80 -3.96 3.88
C ALA A 344 -12.99 -4.18 5.38
N LEU A 345 -13.19 -3.11 6.15
CA LEU A 345 -13.47 -3.19 7.58
C LEU A 345 -14.77 -3.96 7.87
N ALA A 346 -15.85 -3.64 7.15
CA ALA A 346 -17.14 -4.30 7.31
C ALA A 346 -17.09 -5.80 6.95
N VAL A 347 -16.23 -6.22 6.02
CA VAL A 347 -16.02 -7.65 5.70
C VAL A 347 -15.22 -8.35 6.80
N GLY A 348 -14.46 -7.61 7.62
CA GLY A 348 -13.79 -8.13 8.82
C GLY A 348 -12.30 -7.86 8.88
N ALA A 349 -11.75 -6.92 8.10
CA ALA A 349 -10.39 -6.44 8.32
C ALA A 349 -10.35 -5.52 9.56
N ASP A 350 -9.25 -5.58 10.31
CA ASP A 350 -8.99 -4.68 11.45
C ASP A 350 -8.37 -3.36 11.00
N LEU A 351 -7.56 -3.42 9.94
CA LEU A 351 -6.88 -2.28 9.33
C LEU A 351 -6.89 -2.38 7.80
N VAL A 352 -6.69 -1.23 7.16
CA VAL A 352 -6.52 -1.14 5.71
C VAL A 352 -5.18 -0.51 5.36
N SER A 353 -4.46 -1.07 4.39
CA SER A 353 -3.19 -0.53 3.89
C SER A 353 -3.41 0.16 2.54
N ILE A 354 -3.02 1.42 2.46
CA ILE A 354 -3.06 2.18 1.21
C ILE A 354 -1.67 2.22 0.55
N GLY A 355 -1.59 1.79 -0.69
CA GLY A 355 -0.35 1.83 -1.48
C GLY A 355 -0.43 2.87 -2.60
N ARG A 356 -0.87 2.46 -3.81
CA ARG A 356 -0.91 3.33 -5.00
C ARG A 356 -1.63 4.66 -4.76
N ALA A 357 -2.62 4.71 -3.87
CA ALA A 357 -3.33 5.94 -3.54
C ALA A 357 -2.35 7.06 -3.13
N TRP A 358 -1.52 6.80 -2.10
CA TRP A 358 -0.55 7.80 -1.67
C TRP A 358 0.58 8.00 -2.68
N GLY A 359 0.95 6.96 -3.44
CA GLY A 359 1.92 7.07 -4.50
C GLY A 359 1.49 7.99 -5.63
N TYR A 360 0.20 8.01 -6.01
CA TYR A 360 -0.33 8.98 -6.97
C TYR A 360 -0.27 10.41 -6.44
N GLY A 361 -0.58 10.60 -5.15
CA GLY A 361 -0.41 11.89 -4.49
C GLY A 361 1.05 12.36 -4.54
N ASN A 362 1.98 11.49 -4.15
CA ASN A 362 3.41 11.77 -4.22
C ASN A 362 3.87 12.14 -5.63
N ALA A 363 3.44 11.38 -6.63
CA ALA A 363 3.74 11.65 -8.04
C ALA A 363 3.12 12.96 -8.55
N ALA A 364 1.92 13.31 -8.10
CA ALA A 364 1.24 14.54 -8.49
C ALA A 364 1.88 15.78 -7.87
N ALA A 365 2.25 15.77 -6.59
CA ALA A 365 2.75 16.98 -5.91
C ALA A 365 3.60 16.72 -4.63
N GLY A 366 4.27 15.58 -4.50
CA GLY A 366 5.08 15.27 -3.32
C GLY A 366 4.23 15.28 -2.03
N GLU A 367 4.76 15.86 -0.95
CA GLU A 367 4.08 15.96 0.35
C GLU A 367 2.65 16.51 0.25
N LYS A 368 2.46 17.59 -0.52
CA LYS A 368 1.14 18.20 -0.73
C LYS A 368 0.14 17.24 -1.36
N GLY A 369 0.58 16.46 -2.34
CA GLY A 369 -0.28 15.49 -3.00
C GLY A 369 -0.62 14.31 -2.08
N VAL A 370 0.32 13.84 -1.26
CA VAL A 370 0.06 12.80 -0.26
C VAL A 370 -0.93 13.29 0.79
N ARG A 371 -0.75 14.52 1.32
CA ARG A 371 -1.70 15.13 2.25
C ARG A 371 -3.11 15.17 1.65
N ARG A 372 -3.26 15.59 0.37
CA ARG A 372 -4.58 15.61 -0.28
C ARG A 372 -5.21 14.21 -0.40
N VAL A 373 -4.40 13.17 -0.64
CA VAL A 373 -4.90 11.78 -0.61
C VAL A 373 -5.50 11.44 0.74
N LEU A 374 -4.80 11.75 1.84
CA LEU A 374 -5.29 11.47 3.19
C LEU A 374 -6.58 12.24 3.49
N GLU A 375 -6.63 13.53 3.14
CA GLU A 375 -7.84 14.36 3.26
C GLU A 375 -9.04 13.76 2.51
N ILE A 376 -8.84 13.32 1.25
CA ILE A 376 -9.91 12.69 0.45
C ILE A 376 -10.41 11.41 1.13
N LEU A 377 -9.49 10.53 1.58
CA LEU A 377 -9.86 9.27 2.20
C LEU A 377 -10.59 9.49 3.54
N ASP A 378 -10.15 10.47 4.34
CA ASP A 378 -10.80 10.81 5.60
C ASP A 378 -12.22 11.36 5.37
N GLU A 379 -12.37 12.32 4.44
CA GLU A 379 -13.66 12.90 4.05
C GLU A 379 -14.65 11.81 3.59
N GLU A 380 -14.19 10.90 2.73
CA GLU A 380 -15.01 9.81 2.18
C GLU A 380 -15.32 8.72 3.23
N LEU A 381 -14.37 8.40 4.12
CA LEU A 381 -14.56 7.43 5.22
C LEU A 381 -15.66 7.90 6.16
N GLU A 382 -15.56 9.13 6.66
CA GLU A 382 -16.56 9.71 7.57
C GLU A 382 -17.94 9.82 6.88
N LEU A 383 -17.96 10.23 5.60
CA LEU A 383 -19.20 10.32 4.82
C LEU A 383 -19.87 8.95 4.67
N ALA A 384 -19.12 7.92 4.31
CA ALA A 384 -19.64 6.57 4.13
C ALA A 384 -20.19 6.00 5.45
N MET A 385 -19.44 6.15 6.56
CA MET A 385 -19.88 5.72 7.88
C MET A 385 -21.17 6.43 8.32
N GLY A 386 -21.24 7.76 8.13
CA GLY A 386 -22.44 8.53 8.43
C GLY A 386 -23.64 8.08 7.62
N GLN A 387 -23.49 7.83 6.32
CA GLN A 387 -24.57 7.35 5.45
C GLN A 387 -24.97 5.90 5.77
N LEU A 388 -24.08 5.09 6.34
CA LEU A 388 -24.39 3.75 6.83
C LEU A 388 -25.09 3.74 8.20
N GLY A 389 -25.05 4.86 8.93
CA GLY A 389 -25.47 4.94 10.33
C GLY A 389 -24.50 4.27 11.29
N ALA A 390 -23.22 4.10 10.89
CA ALA A 390 -22.15 3.56 11.72
C ALA A 390 -21.38 4.71 12.39
N THR A 391 -21.39 4.77 13.72
CA THR A 391 -20.78 5.86 14.49
C THR A 391 -19.39 5.54 15.05
N SER A 392 -18.91 4.31 14.82
CA SER A 392 -17.56 3.87 15.23
C SER A 392 -17.08 2.71 14.36
N ILE A 393 -15.77 2.46 14.34
CA ILE A 393 -15.19 1.35 13.57
C ILE A 393 -15.77 -0.01 14.01
N PRO A 394 -15.95 -0.34 15.30
CA PRO A 394 -16.58 -1.60 15.70
C PRO A 394 -18.05 -1.76 15.26
N ALA A 395 -18.71 -0.69 14.84
CA ALA A 395 -20.07 -0.76 14.29
C ALA A 395 -20.10 -1.20 12.81
N LEU A 396 -18.93 -1.29 12.18
CA LEU A 396 -18.78 -1.81 10.83
C LEU A 396 -18.64 -3.34 10.90
N ASP A 397 -19.70 -4.05 10.59
CA ASP A 397 -19.73 -5.50 10.51
C ASP A 397 -20.37 -5.97 9.18
N ARG A 398 -20.41 -7.28 8.96
CA ARG A 398 -20.97 -7.85 7.73
C ARG A 398 -22.46 -7.56 7.53
N SER A 399 -23.16 -7.05 8.52
CA SER A 399 -24.59 -6.69 8.38
C SER A 399 -24.81 -5.40 7.59
N VAL A 400 -23.78 -4.56 7.46
CA VAL A 400 -23.83 -3.29 6.70
C VAL A 400 -23.33 -3.43 5.26
N VAL A 401 -22.90 -4.63 4.84
CA VAL A 401 -22.45 -4.90 3.49
C VAL A 401 -23.12 -6.15 2.92
N ASP A 402 -23.14 -6.21 1.59
CA ASP A 402 -23.55 -7.37 0.81
C ASP A 402 -22.45 -7.67 -0.23
N TYR A 403 -22.04 -8.93 -0.33
CA TYR A 403 -20.99 -9.39 -1.25
C TYR A 403 -21.29 -10.80 -1.77
N PRO A 404 -20.67 -11.24 -2.88
CA PRO A 404 -20.98 -12.52 -3.50
C PRO A 404 -20.81 -13.70 -2.52
N GLU A 405 -21.85 -14.51 -2.37
CA GLU A 405 -21.88 -15.69 -1.48
C GLU A 405 -20.74 -16.67 -1.78
N ALA A 406 -20.33 -16.75 -3.06
CA ALA A 406 -19.23 -17.59 -3.49
C ALA A 406 -17.89 -17.28 -2.80
N TRP A 407 -17.73 -16.09 -2.22
CA TRP A 407 -16.50 -15.72 -1.52
C TRP A 407 -16.33 -16.41 -0.16
N HIS A 408 -17.38 -16.92 0.47
CA HIS A 408 -17.30 -17.68 1.71
C HIS A 408 -16.53 -19.00 1.60
N GLY A 409 -16.29 -19.50 0.38
CA GLY A 409 -15.56 -20.75 0.14
C GLY A 409 -14.26 -20.59 -0.63
N VAL A 410 -13.87 -19.36 -0.99
CA VAL A 410 -12.64 -19.14 -1.76
C VAL A 410 -11.42 -19.41 -0.88
N GLY A 411 -10.56 -20.31 -1.31
CA GLY A 411 -9.33 -20.68 -0.60
C GLY A 411 -9.47 -21.91 0.31
N LEU A 412 -10.66 -22.41 0.58
CA LEU A 412 -10.86 -23.66 1.30
C LEU A 412 -10.62 -24.87 0.36
N HIS A 413 -9.39 -25.10 -0.02
CA HIS A 413 -9.01 -26.36 -0.65
C HIS A 413 -8.56 -27.34 0.47
N ARG A 414 -9.14 -28.54 0.46
CA ARG A 414 -8.62 -29.65 1.27
C ARG A 414 -7.15 -29.82 0.91
N GLU A 415 -6.28 -29.82 1.91
CA GLU A 415 -4.90 -30.27 1.68
C GLU A 415 -5.01 -31.64 0.97
N PRO A 416 -4.24 -31.89 -0.10
CA PRO A 416 -4.12 -33.25 -0.60
C PRO A 416 -3.64 -34.08 0.59
N GLU A 417 -4.36 -35.17 0.90
CA GLU A 417 -3.90 -36.12 1.89
C GLU A 417 -2.43 -36.44 1.59
N PRO A 418 -1.54 -36.41 2.59
CA PRO A 418 -0.14 -36.75 2.36
C PRO A 418 -0.16 -38.12 1.68
N ALA A 419 0.48 -38.21 0.50
CA ALA A 419 0.58 -39.44 -0.26
C ALA A 419 1.01 -40.54 0.72
N ALA A 420 0.18 -41.56 0.83
CA ALA A 420 0.48 -42.70 1.69
C ALA A 420 1.90 -43.15 1.35
N VAL A 421 2.78 -43.09 2.33
CA VAL A 421 4.13 -43.64 2.21
C VAL A 421 3.91 -45.14 2.00
N THR A 422 4.00 -45.56 0.74
CA THR A 422 4.07 -47.00 0.44
C THR A 422 5.38 -47.47 1.04
N GLU A 423 5.27 -48.17 2.19
CA GLU A 423 6.39 -48.97 2.69
C GLU A 423 6.77 -49.95 1.57
N GLU A 424 7.87 -49.65 0.88
CA GLU A 424 8.48 -50.63 -0.01
C GLU A 424 8.97 -51.80 0.82
N PHE A 425 8.30 -52.91 0.63
CA PHE A 425 8.77 -54.22 1.05
C PHE A 425 10.18 -54.47 0.45
N THR A 426 11.16 -54.51 1.30
CA THR A 426 12.46 -55.09 0.94
C THR A 426 12.35 -56.61 1.06
N PRO A 427 12.82 -57.36 0.05
CA PRO A 427 12.78 -58.84 0.04
C PRO A 427 13.76 -59.47 1.03
#